data_875bcdba242f07fd1be5d9fe0d132aee
#
_entry.id   875bcdba242f07fd1be5d9fe0d132aee
#
_cell.length_a   1.000
_cell.length_b   1.000
_cell.length_c   1.000
_cell.angle_alpha   90.00
_cell.angle_beta   90.00
_cell.angle_gamma   90.00
#
_symmetry.space_group_name_H-M   'P 1'
#
loop_
_entity.id
_entity.type
_entity.pdbx_description
1 polymer ?
#
loop_
_entity_poly.entity_id
_entity_poly.type
_entity_poly.pdbx_seq_one_letter_code
_entity_poly.pdbx_strand_id
1 'polypeptide(L)'
;MNTKKPPLPIFIFLFCLGILCSFPMQGQQRDTQKEYNVDSTLYAYYMRCKAEVSSPIVMQMSDTLFLMAEEQGDQRMQAVALCNKLDYYYYKNNQPDSINHYVEIVKDFAKKTNQPKYYYFAWSKRLINYYIKQYQNNIALYEANKMMQE
;
A
#
# COMPACT_ATOMS: atom_id res chain seq x y z
N MET A 1 -19.30 42.74 55.74
CA MET A 1 -19.61 41.40 55.20
C MET A 1 -19.19 41.41 53.75
N ASN A 2 -18.08 40.76 53.42
CA ASN A 2 -17.51 40.68 52.05
C ASN A 2 -17.82 39.29 51.49
N THR A 3 -18.82 39.19 50.64
CA THR A 3 -19.16 37.98 49.93
C THR A 3 -18.31 37.88 48.65
N LYS A 4 -17.23 37.09 48.71
CA LYS A 4 -16.47 36.72 47.52
C LYS A 4 -17.32 35.74 46.67
N LYS A 5 -17.69 36.15 45.45
CA LYS A 5 -18.27 35.24 44.45
C LYS A 5 -17.22 34.21 43.98
N PRO A 6 -17.57 32.92 43.83
CA PRO A 6 -16.63 31.94 43.33
C PRO A 6 -16.39 32.11 41.81
N PRO A 7 -15.19 31.75 41.30
CA PRO A 7 -14.87 31.88 39.88
C PRO A 7 -15.51 30.75 39.08
N LEU A 8 -16.49 31.10 38.24
CA LEU A 8 -17.28 30.21 37.41
C LEU A 8 -16.78 30.02 35.98
N PRO A 9 -15.52 30.15 35.58
CA PRO A 9 -15.18 29.82 34.20
C PRO A 9 -14.36 28.53 33.98
N ILE A 10 -13.82 27.92 35.05
CA ILE A 10 -12.87 26.78 34.86
C ILE A 10 -13.61 25.49 34.51
N PHE A 11 -14.80 25.25 35.04
CA PHE A 11 -15.58 24.06 34.78
C PHE A 11 -16.18 24.01 33.34
N ILE A 12 -16.52 25.15 32.78
CA ILE A 12 -17.05 25.23 31.41
C ILE A 12 -15.94 24.99 30.40
N PHE A 13 -14.71 25.44 30.67
CA PHE A 13 -13.56 25.23 29.78
C PHE A 13 -13.14 23.77 29.73
N LEU A 14 -13.16 23.05 30.84
CA LEU A 14 -12.87 21.61 30.88
C LEU A 14 -13.95 20.75 30.22
N PHE A 15 -15.22 21.19 30.26
CA PHE A 15 -16.31 20.48 29.60
C PHE A 15 -16.25 20.64 28.06
N CYS A 16 -15.84 21.80 27.56
CA CYS A 16 -15.62 22.02 26.13
C CYS A 16 -14.39 21.26 25.59
N LEU A 17 -13.33 21.07 26.38
CA LEU A 17 -12.18 20.27 25.98
C LEU A 17 -12.51 18.76 25.87
N GLY A 18 -13.39 18.26 26.74
CA GLY A 18 -13.83 16.86 26.74
C GLY A 18 -14.68 16.48 25.51
N ILE A 19 -15.42 17.43 24.96
CA ILE A 19 -16.27 17.20 23.77
C ILE A 19 -15.46 17.16 22.47
N LEU A 20 -14.32 17.89 22.41
CA LEU A 20 -13.45 17.90 21.24
C LEU A 20 -12.62 16.61 21.05
N CYS A 21 -12.46 15.81 22.12
CA CYS A 21 -11.75 14.52 22.04
C CYS A 21 -12.64 13.34 21.68
N SER A 22 -13.96 13.53 21.51
CA SER A 22 -14.94 12.47 21.27
C SER A 22 -15.35 12.33 19.80
N PHE A 23 -14.68 13.02 18.89
CA PHE A 23 -14.85 12.68 17.47
C PHE A 23 -14.13 11.35 17.22
N PRO A 24 -14.86 10.26 16.91
CA PRO A 24 -14.21 9.07 16.40
C PRO A 24 -13.47 9.52 15.14
N MET A 25 -12.15 9.41 15.12
CA MET A 25 -11.39 9.39 13.88
C MET A 25 -11.84 8.12 13.13
N GLN A 26 -13.01 8.19 12.52
CA GLN A 26 -13.36 7.32 11.42
C GLN A 26 -12.35 7.68 10.33
N GLY A 27 -11.24 6.95 10.30
CA GLY A 27 -10.37 6.93 9.15
C GLY A 27 -11.30 6.65 7.97
N GLN A 28 -11.54 7.65 7.14
CA GLN A 28 -12.27 7.48 5.89
C GLN A 28 -11.54 6.38 5.13
N GLN A 29 -12.06 5.17 5.22
CA GLN A 29 -11.62 4.08 4.37
C GLN A 29 -12.01 4.53 2.96
N ARG A 30 -11.04 5.12 2.23
CA ARG A 30 -11.26 5.57 0.86
C ARG A 30 -11.78 4.36 0.09
N ASP A 31 -12.96 4.51 -0.47
CA ASP A 31 -13.52 3.51 -1.37
C ASP A 31 -12.68 3.49 -2.65
N THR A 32 -11.64 2.66 -2.61
CA THR A 32 -10.65 2.54 -3.69
C THR A 32 -11.31 2.13 -5.01
N GLN A 33 -12.38 1.35 -4.95
CA GLN A 33 -13.14 0.98 -6.15
C GLN A 33 -13.75 2.22 -6.82
N LYS A 34 -14.39 3.08 -6.04
CA LYS A 34 -15.05 4.29 -6.52
C LYS A 34 -14.04 5.36 -6.97
N GLU A 35 -12.95 5.52 -6.22
CA GLU A 35 -11.89 6.48 -6.54
C GLU A 35 -11.20 6.16 -7.88
N TYR A 36 -11.04 4.88 -8.21
CA TYR A 36 -10.31 4.46 -9.41
C TYR A 36 -11.18 3.88 -10.52
N ASN A 37 -12.51 3.88 -10.37
CA ASN A 37 -13.44 3.34 -11.34
C ASN A 37 -13.09 1.90 -11.80
N VAL A 38 -12.80 1.04 -10.84
CA VAL A 38 -12.49 -0.39 -11.08
C VAL A 38 -13.80 -1.17 -11.20
N ASP A 39 -13.87 -2.10 -12.15
CA ASP A 39 -14.98 -3.06 -12.21
C ASP A 39 -15.18 -3.78 -10.87
N SER A 40 -16.44 -3.95 -10.48
CA SER A 40 -16.78 -4.51 -9.17
C SER A 40 -16.32 -5.95 -8.97
N THR A 41 -16.36 -6.76 -10.03
CA THR A 41 -15.91 -8.17 -9.99
C THR A 41 -14.40 -8.24 -9.87
N LEU A 42 -13.70 -7.41 -10.64
CA LEU A 42 -12.25 -7.31 -10.62
C LEU A 42 -11.75 -6.83 -9.24
N TYR A 43 -12.42 -5.80 -8.68
CA TYR A 43 -12.12 -5.31 -7.35
C TYR A 43 -12.38 -6.35 -6.25
N ALA A 44 -13.51 -7.06 -6.31
CA ALA A 44 -13.82 -8.12 -5.35
C ALA A 44 -12.77 -9.25 -5.41
N TYR A 45 -12.31 -9.62 -6.61
CA TYR A 45 -11.27 -10.61 -6.76
C TYR A 45 -9.91 -10.11 -6.21
N TYR A 46 -9.56 -8.86 -6.47
CA TYR A 46 -8.38 -8.23 -5.87
C TYR A 46 -8.41 -8.27 -4.33
N MET A 47 -9.56 -7.96 -3.71
CA MET A 47 -9.69 -8.02 -2.25
C MET A 47 -9.47 -9.42 -1.70
N ARG A 48 -9.89 -10.47 -2.42
CA ARG A 48 -9.58 -11.86 -2.07
C ARG A 48 -8.07 -12.15 -2.17
N CYS A 49 -7.42 -11.72 -3.26
CA CYS A 49 -5.96 -11.84 -3.37
C CYS A 49 -5.23 -11.16 -2.22
N LYS A 50 -5.69 -9.96 -1.84
CA LYS A 50 -5.11 -9.19 -0.73
C LYS A 50 -5.25 -9.91 0.62
N ALA A 51 -6.37 -10.58 0.87
CA ALA A 51 -6.56 -11.38 2.08
C ALA A 51 -5.58 -12.57 2.15
N GLU A 52 -5.20 -13.11 1.00
CA GLU A 52 -4.32 -14.28 0.87
C GLU A 52 -2.84 -13.92 0.59
N VAL A 53 -2.45 -12.65 0.74
CA VAL A 53 -1.11 -12.16 0.33
C VAL A 53 0.06 -12.91 0.97
N SER A 54 -0.13 -13.52 2.14
CA SER A 54 0.89 -14.33 2.83
C SER A 54 0.80 -15.84 2.50
N SER A 55 -0.20 -16.26 1.73
CA SER A 55 -0.44 -17.65 1.34
C SER A 55 0.13 -17.93 -0.06
N PRO A 56 0.73 -19.12 -0.31
CA PRO A 56 1.21 -19.48 -1.65
C PRO A 56 0.12 -19.43 -2.74
N ILE A 57 -1.15 -19.60 -2.36
CA ILE A 57 -2.28 -19.54 -3.29
C ILE A 57 -2.41 -18.18 -3.99
N VAL A 58 -1.88 -17.11 -3.36
CA VAL A 58 -1.91 -15.76 -3.97
C VAL A 58 -1.19 -15.73 -5.31
N MET A 59 -0.22 -16.60 -5.53
CA MET A 59 0.51 -16.68 -6.80
C MET A 59 -0.44 -17.01 -7.95
N GLN A 60 -1.26 -18.08 -7.81
CA GLN A 60 -2.25 -18.47 -8.81
C GLN A 60 -3.40 -17.47 -8.91
N MET A 61 -3.86 -16.96 -7.75
CA MET A 61 -4.90 -15.92 -7.72
C MET A 61 -4.45 -14.65 -8.45
N SER A 62 -3.18 -14.28 -8.33
CA SER A 62 -2.63 -13.12 -9.03
C SER A 62 -2.54 -13.34 -10.54
N ASP A 63 -2.25 -14.56 -11.00
CA ASP A 63 -2.32 -14.88 -12.43
C ASP A 63 -3.75 -14.72 -12.96
N THR A 64 -4.73 -15.23 -12.22
CA THR A 64 -6.15 -15.07 -12.58
C THR A 64 -6.55 -13.59 -12.58
N LEU A 65 -6.15 -12.81 -11.56
CA LEU A 65 -6.42 -11.37 -11.51
C LEU A 65 -5.80 -10.64 -12.69
N PHE A 66 -4.58 -11.01 -13.08
CA PHE A 66 -3.90 -10.42 -14.24
C PHE A 66 -4.68 -10.66 -15.53
N LEU A 67 -5.11 -11.89 -15.78
CA LEU A 67 -5.89 -12.25 -16.97
C LEU A 67 -7.25 -11.52 -16.98
N MET A 68 -7.97 -11.50 -15.87
CA MET A 68 -9.24 -10.75 -15.75
C MET A 68 -9.05 -9.26 -16.06
N ALA A 69 -7.95 -8.68 -15.56
CA ALA A 69 -7.62 -7.28 -15.82
C ALA A 69 -7.20 -7.03 -17.27
N GLU A 70 -6.54 -8.00 -17.90
CA GLU A 70 -6.15 -7.95 -19.31
C GLU A 70 -7.38 -7.97 -20.21
N GLU A 71 -8.33 -8.86 -19.97
CA GLU A 71 -9.61 -8.94 -20.69
C GLU A 71 -10.41 -7.63 -20.64
N GLN A 72 -10.27 -6.88 -19.53
CA GLN A 72 -10.94 -5.59 -19.35
C GLN A 72 -10.10 -4.38 -19.77
N GLY A 73 -8.84 -4.60 -20.19
CA GLY A 73 -7.91 -3.52 -20.53
C GLY A 73 -7.45 -2.69 -19.32
N ASP A 74 -7.63 -3.18 -18.09
CA ASP A 74 -7.22 -2.47 -16.87
C ASP A 74 -5.74 -2.73 -16.54
N GLN A 75 -4.85 -1.93 -17.17
CA GLN A 75 -3.40 -2.00 -16.94
C GLN A 75 -3.01 -1.79 -15.47
N ARG A 76 -3.79 -1.01 -14.72
CA ARG A 76 -3.52 -0.78 -13.31
C ARG A 76 -3.74 -2.05 -12.50
N MET A 77 -4.84 -2.76 -12.73
CA MET A 77 -5.11 -4.01 -12.03
C MET A 77 -4.17 -5.13 -12.48
N GLN A 78 -3.68 -5.11 -13.72
CA GLN A 78 -2.58 -5.97 -14.15
C GLN A 78 -1.30 -5.70 -13.32
N ALA A 79 -0.92 -4.41 -13.15
CA ALA A 79 0.22 -4.05 -12.31
C ALA A 79 0.03 -4.46 -10.84
N VAL A 80 -1.19 -4.31 -10.30
CA VAL A 80 -1.55 -4.76 -8.94
C VAL A 80 -1.38 -6.27 -8.81
N ALA A 81 -1.80 -7.05 -9.80
CA ALA A 81 -1.63 -8.49 -9.80
C ALA A 81 -0.15 -8.90 -9.74
N LEU A 82 0.72 -8.23 -10.50
CA LEU A 82 2.16 -8.45 -10.42
C LEU A 82 2.73 -8.06 -9.06
N CYS A 83 2.26 -6.94 -8.49
CA CYS A 83 2.67 -6.50 -7.16
C CYS A 83 2.20 -7.45 -6.04
N ASN A 84 1.06 -8.15 -6.17
CA ASN A 84 0.66 -9.16 -5.20
C ASN A 84 1.66 -10.32 -5.11
N LYS A 85 2.24 -10.75 -6.24
CA LYS A 85 3.30 -11.77 -6.25
C LYS A 85 4.57 -11.28 -5.57
N LEU A 86 4.95 -10.02 -5.85
CA LEU A 86 6.06 -9.37 -5.17
C LEU A 86 5.80 -9.26 -3.65
N ASP A 87 4.59 -8.90 -3.26
CA ASP A 87 4.17 -8.78 -1.87
C ASP A 87 4.25 -10.09 -1.11
N TYR A 88 3.91 -11.21 -1.75
CA TYR A 88 4.06 -12.53 -1.16
C TYR A 88 5.50 -12.78 -0.70
N TYR A 89 6.50 -12.55 -1.54
CA TYR A 89 7.90 -12.74 -1.17
C TYR A 89 8.39 -11.70 -0.17
N TYR A 90 7.92 -10.46 -0.28
CA TYR A 90 8.25 -9.40 0.67
C TYR A 90 7.76 -9.71 2.10
N TYR A 91 6.55 -10.27 2.26
CA TYR A 91 6.00 -10.63 3.58
C TYR A 91 6.53 -11.96 4.12
N LYS A 92 6.94 -12.87 3.26
CA LYS A 92 7.52 -14.16 3.67
C LYS A 92 8.93 -14.07 4.23
N ASN A 93 9.60 -12.95 4.11
CA ASN A 93 10.99 -12.72 4.52
C ASN A 93 12.01 -13.74 3.98
N ASN A 94 13.24 -13.30 3.70
CA ASN A 94 14.40 -14.10 3.30
C ASN A 94 14.42 -14.64 1.86
N GLN A 95 13.73 -13.99 0.91
CA GLN A 95 13.87 -14.36 -0.50
C GLN A 95 14.21 -13.11 -1.37
N PRO A 96 15.39 -12.48 -1.17
CA PRO A 96 15.77 -11.26 -1.90
C PRO A 96 15.80 -11.46 -3.41
N ASP A 97 16.23 -12.63 -3.88
CA ASP A 97 16.27 -12.95 -5.32
C ASP A 97 14.88 -12.96 -5.94
N SER A 98 13.89 -13.51 -5.21
CA SER A 98 12.50 -13.49 -5.66
C SER A 98 11.92 -12.07 -5.66
N ILE A 99 12.25 -11.25 -4.66
CA ILE A 99 11.84 -9.84 -4.63
C ILE A 99 12.44 -9.09 -5.81
N ASN A 100 13.75 -9.23 -6.06
CA ASN A 100 14.43 -8.63 -7.21
C ASN A 100 13.80 -9.08 -8.54
N HIS A 101 13.56 -10.38 -8.70
CA HIS A 101 12.93 -10.95 -9.88
C HIS A 101 11.56 -10.30 -10.18
N TYR A 102 10.68 -10.19 -9.18
CA TYR A 102 9.36 -9.58 -9.38
C TYR A 102 9.42 -8.06 -9.55
N VAL A 103 10.40 -7.38 -8.98
CA VAL A 103 10.64 -5.95 -9.27
C VAL A 103 11.00 -5.76 -10.75
N GLU A 104 11.85 -6.61 -11.33
CA GLU A 104 12.17 -6.54 -12.76
C GLU A 104 10.95 -6.87 -13.65
N ILE A 105 10.11 -7.84 -13.28
CA ILE A 105 8.84 -8.11 -13.99
C ILE A 105 7.93 -6.87 -13.99
N VAL A 106 7.79 -6.20 -12.85
CA VAL A 106 6.98 -4.97 -12.77
C VAL A 106 7.61 -3.85 -13.58
N LYS A 107 8.95 -3.76 -13.63
CA LYS A 107 9.70 -2.80 -14.44
C LYS A 107 9.42 -3.00 -15.94
N ASP A 108 9.51 -4.23 -16.41
CA ASP A 108 9.26 -4.56 -17.82
C ASP A 108 7.79 -4.25 -18.19
N PHE A 109 6.86 -4.59 -17.31
CA PHE A 109 5.46 -4.23 -17.50
C PHE A 109 5.25 -2.70 -17.54
N ALA A 110 5.88 -1.96 -16.62
CA ALA A 110 5.82 -0.51 -16.57
C ALA A 110 6.38 0.15 -17.85
N LYS A 111 7.49 -0.38 -18.38
CA LYS A 111 8.06 0.05 -19.68
C LYS A 111 7.10 -0.24 -20.84
N LYS A 112 6.58 -1.47 -20.93
CA LYS A 112 5.65 -1.89 -21.99
C LYS A 112 4.36 -1.05 -22.01
N THR A 113 3.88 -0.63 -20.84
CA THR A 113 2.64 0.15 -20.70
C THR A 113 2.87 1.66 -20.63
N ASN A 114 4.12 2.11 -20.67
CA ASN A 114 4.52 3.51 -20.47
C ASN A 114 3.99 4.10 -19.13
N GLN A 115 4.07 3.30 -18.05
CA GLN A 115 3.57 3.65 -16.72
C GLN A 115 4.66 3.48 -15.65
N PRO A 116 5.70 4.34 -15.61
CA PRO A 116 6.86 4.18 -14.73
C PRO A 116 6.50 4.16 -13.23
N LYS A 117 5.35 4.75 -12.86
CA LYS A 117 4.86 4.78 -11.46
C LYS A 117 4.75 3.38 -10.83
N TYR A 118 4.43 2.34 -11.60
CA TYR A 118 4.31 0.97 -11.07
C TYR A 118 5.68 0.43 -10.67
N TYR A 119 6.69 0.69 -11.49
CA TYR A 119 8.05 0.29 -11.20
C TYR A 119 8.62 1.03 -9.99
N TYR A 120 8.49 2.35 -9.93
CA TYR A 120 8.95 3.11 -8.76
C TYR A 120 8.27 2.68 -7.47
N PHE A 121 6.99 2.31 -7.51
CA PHE A 121 6.30 1.77 -6.36
C PHE A 121 6.93 0.42 -5.92
N ALA A 122 7.10 -0.53 -6.83
CA ALA A 122 7.68 -1.84 -6.54
C ALA A 122 9.10 -1.71 -5.97
N TRP A 123 9.92 -0.88 -6.59
CA TRP A 123 11.30 -0.67 -6.19
C TRP A 123 11.41 0.00 -4.82
N SER A 124 10.78 1.17 -4.63
CA SER A 124 10.88 1.93 -3.38
C SER A 124 10.17 1.24 -2.22
N LYS A 125 8.93 0.77 -2.41
CA LYS A 125 8.09 0.25 -1.32
C LYS A 125 8.33 -1.23 -1.00
N ARG A 126 9.00 -1.96 -1.86
CA ARG A 126 9.30 -3.38 -1.62
C ARG A 126 10.79 -3.64 -1.56
N LEU A 127 11.56 -3.42 -2.62
CA LEU A 127 12.98 -3.77 -2.64
C LEU A 127 13.80 -2.94 -1.64
N ILE A 128 13.74 -1.62 -1.72
CA ILE A 128 14.51 -0.75 -0.82
C ILE A 128 14.07 -0.96 0.63
N ASN A 129 12.74 -1.00 0.90
CA ASN A 129 12.23 -1.26 2.24
C ASN A 129 12.59 -2.66 2.76
N TYR A 130 12.72 -3.67 1.89
CA TYR A 130 13.20 -4.98 2.28
C TYR A 130 14.61 -4.87 2.86
N TYR A 131 15.54 -4.25 2.15
CA TYR A 131 16.93 -4.09 2.62
C TYR A 131 17.02 -3.24 3.89
N ILE A 132 16.20 -2.19 4.03
CA ILE A 132 16.10 -1.39 5.27
C ILE A 132 15.68 -2.29 6.45
N LYS A 133 14.65 -3.11 6.28
CA LYS A 133 14.17 -4.03 7.33
C LYS A 133 15.18 -5.11 7.70
N GLN A 134 16.05 -5.49 6.78
CA GLN A 134 17.16 -6.43 7.03
C GLN A 134 18.41 -5.73 7.57
N TYR A 135 18.35 -4.45 7.92
CA TYR A 135 19.48 -3.62 8.35
C TYR A 135 20.63 -3.56 7.33
N GLN A 136 20.35 -3.83 6.05
CA GLN A 136 21.31 -3.78 4.94
C GLN A 136 21.29 -2.38 4.28
N ASN A 137 21.56 -1.36 5.09
CA ASN A 137 21.40 0.05 4.70
C ASN A 137 22.27 0.45 3.49
N ASN A 138 23.47 -0.14 3.35
CA ASN A 138 24.34 0.14 2.21
C ASN A 138 23.71 -0.33 0.89
N ILE A 139 23.05 -1.50 0.89
CA ILE A 139 22.37 -2.03 -0.29
C ILE A 139 21.10 -1.18 -0.56
N ALA A 140 20.35 -0.83 0.48
CA ALA A 140 19.19 0.04 0.34
C ALA A 140 19.56 1.40 -0.28
N LEU A 141 20.68 2.00 0.16
CA LEU A 141 21.18 3.25 -0.39
C LEU A 141 21.64 3.10 -1.85
N TYR A 142 22.32 2.01 -2.17
CA TYR A 142 22.72 1.71 -3.55
C TYR A 142 21.50 1.61 -4.47
N GLU A 143 20.47 0.85 -4.08
CA GLU A 143 19.22 0.71 -4.85
C GLU A 143 18.46 2.04 -4.97
N ALA A 144 18.45 2.86 -3.92
CA ALA A 144 17.84 4.19 -3.97
C ALA A 144 18.56 5.13 -4.96
N ASN A 145 19.89 5.14 -4.95
CA ASN A 145 20.69 5.92 -5.90
C ASN A 145 20.49 5.45 -7.34
N LYS A 146 20.44 4.15 -7.57
CA LYS A 146 20.16 3.56 -8.88
C LYS A 146 18.77 3.98 -9.39
N MET A 147 17.75 3.95 -8.52
CA MET A 147 16.39 4.38 -8.84
C MET A 147 16.32 5.85 -9.27
N MET A 148 17.15 6.73 -8.68
CA MET A 148 17.17 8.16 -9.02
C MET A 148 17.88 8.46 -10.37
N GLN A 149 18.62 7.50 -10.90
CA GLN A 149 19.35 7.65 -12.17
C GLN A 149 18.57 7.14 -13.38
N GLU A 150 17.47 6.41 -13.19
CA GLU A 150 16.58 5.91 -14.24
C GLU A 150 15.42 6.87 -14.54
#